data_6a9c30c954bdd40761adcd51d9872d50
#
_entry.id   6a9c30c954bdd40761adcd51d9872d50
#
_cell.length_a   1.000
_cell.length_b   1.000
_cell.length_c   1.000
_cell.angle_alpha   90.00
_cell.angle_beta   90.00
_cell.angle_gamma   90.00
#
_symmetry.space_group_name_H-M   'P 1'
#
loop_
_entity.id
_entity.type
_entity.pdbx_description
1 polymer ?
#
loop_
_entity_poly.entity_id
_entity_poly.type
_entity_poly.pdbx_seq_one_letter_code
_entity_poly.pdbx_strand_id
1 'polypeptide(L)'
;MLLIARFLSLFSPLAIAGTLALRVLASASFYYVALSSLMLLILSLWALVKLNVKSGQAPGDWFYIFQAVMLVAGFLLLFVFLENIWFKIALWLLISAVLFFYYNGLFKIFYVRQLTEEKMLNYRLLSAALSVFCLSSGLFGLKDFVGFNIWLIAPAVWLMIFFWDALAWKKPAQKLFLVYSAAAALIGVEFFWAISGLPLVYYLKGLIF
;
A
#
# COMPACT_ATOMS: atom_id res chain seq x y z
N MET A 1 12.39 15.53 20.27
CA MET A 1 12.27 14.64 19.08
C MET A 1 11.28 13.49 19.29
N LEU A 2 11.38 12.73 20.37
CA LEU A 2 10.49 11.59 20.66
C LEU A 2 9.00 12.00 20.71
N LEU A 3 8.68 13.13 21.31
CA LEU A 3 7.31 13.66 21.41
C LEU A 3 6.72 14.01 20.04
N ILE A 4 7.52 14.63 19.14
CA ILE A 4 7.11 14.95 17.78
C ILE A 4 6.87 13.66 16.98
N ALA A 5 7.76 12.68 17.08
CA ALA A 5 7.60 11.40 16.42
C ALA A 5 6.35 10.64 16.93
N ARG A 6 6.08 10.69 18.24
CA ARG A 6 4.86 10.13 18.82
C ARG A 6 3.60 10.82 18.32
N PHE A 7 3.62 12.14 18.27
CA PHE A 7 2.53 12.93 17.69
C PHE A 7 2.27 12.52 16.24
N LEU A 8 3.30 12.51 15.39
CA LEU A 8 3.18 12.10 13.99
C LEU A 8 2.62 10.67 13.86
N SER A 9 3.07 9.72 14.70
CA SER A 9 2.62 8.34 14.63
C SER A 9 1.14 8.14 15.00
N LEU A 10 0.56 9.03 15.77
CA LEU A 10 -0.85 8.98 16.18
C LEU A 10 -1.76 9.82 15.28
N PHE A 11 -1.35 11.06 14.99
CA PHE A 11 -2.20 12.01 14.27
C PHE A 11 -2.16 11.86 12.76
N SER A 12 -1.02 11.46 12.18
CA SER A 12 -0.94 11.31 10.72
C SER A 12 -1.89 10.23 10.18
N PRO A 13 -1.95 9.00 10.73
CA PRO A 13 -2.90 8.01 10.22
C PRO A 13 -4.36 8.43 10.43
N LEU A 14 -4.66 9.17 11.51
CA LEU A 14 -6.01 9.72 11.73
C LEU A 14 -6.35 10.81 10.72
N ALA A 15 -5.41 11.70 10.40
CA ALA A 15 -5.60 12.73 9.39
C ALA A 15 -5.82 12.11 7.99
N ILE A 16 -5.03 11.09 7.63
CA ILE A 16 -5.18 10.35 6.37
C ILE A 16 -6.55 9.63 6.35
N ALA A 17 -6.92 8.94 7.42
CA ALA A 17 -8.22 8.31 7.53
C ALA A 17 -9.37 9.32 7.40
N GLY A 18 -9.22 10.52 7.98
CA GLY A 18 -10.17 11.63 7.86
C GLY A 18 -10.31 12.14 6.44
N THR A 19 -9.20 12.33 5.70
CA THR A 19 -9.26 12.73 4.29
C THR A 19 -9.93 11.65 3.42
N LEU A 20 -9.65 10.37 3.66
CA LEU A 20 -10.32 9.27 2.98
C LEU A 20 -11.82 9.20 3.33
N ALA A 21 -12.19 9.50 4.59
CA ALA A 21 -13.59 9.57 5.02
C ALA A 21 -14.40 10.62 4.25
N LEU A 22 -13.80 11.75 3.86
CA LEU A 22 -14.47 12.76 3.04
C LEU A 22 -14.94 12.19 1.70
N ARG A 23 -14.20 11.25 1.13
CA ARG A 23 -14.62 10.56 -0.09
C ARG A 23 -15.72 9.54 0.17
N VAL A 24 -15.64 8.81 1.29
CA VAL A 24 -16.61 7.77 1.66
C VAL A 24 -17.95 8.37 2.04
N LEU A 25 -17.92 9.40 2.89
CA LEU A 25 -19.13 9.93 3.57
C LEU A 25 -19.68 11.21 2.91
N ALA A 26 -18.80 12.05 2.36
CA ALA A 26 -19.19 13.38 1.86
C ALA A 26 -19.11 13.50 0.33
N SER A 27 -18.83 12.43 -0.40
CA SER A 27 -18.70 12.42 -1.87
C SER A 27 -17.74 13.50 -2.42
N ALA A 28 -16.73 13.86 -1.63
CA ALA A 28 -15.73 14.85 -2.03
C ALA A 28 -15.02 14.46 -3.31
N SER A 29 -14.51 15.44 -4.06
CA SER A 29 -13.80 15.21 -5.31
C SER A 29 -12.65 14.21 -5.14
N PHE A 30 -12.63 13.18 -5.98
CA PHE A 30 -11.62 12.12 -5.95
C PHE A 30 -10.18 12.66 -6.02
N TYR A 31 -9.93 13.62 -6.91
CA TYR A 31 -8.60 14.19 -7.12
C TYR A 31 -8.06 14.90 -5.87
N TYR A 32 -8.89 15.69 -5.19
CA TYR A 32 -8.48 16.39 -3.97
C TYR A 32 -8.21 15.41 -2.83
N VAL A 33 -9.06 14.41 -2.66
CA VAL A 33 -8.88 13.39 -1.62
C VAL A 33 -7.66 12.54 -1.90
N ALA A 34 -7.45 12.10 -3.14
CA ALA A 34 -6.29 11.32 -3.53
C ALA A 34 -4.99 12.10 -3.32
N LEU A 35 -4.92 13.33 -3.83
CA LEU A 35 -3.72 14.15 -3.70
C LEU A 35 -3.42 14.48 -2.23
N SER A 36 -4.42 14.90 -1.46
CA SER A 36 -4.21 15.26 -0.04
C SER A 36 -3.82 14.06 0.81
N SER A 37 -4.46 12.91 0.64
CA SER A 37 -4.14 11.70 1.41
C SER A 37 -2.74 11.17 1.09
N LEU A 38 -2.34 11.13 -0.17
CA LEU A 38 -1.01 10.70 -0.58
C LEU A 38 0.08 11.69 -0.15
N MET A 39 -0.16 13.00 -0.27
CA MET A 39 0.77 14.03 0.23
C MET A 39 0.97 13.94 1.75
N LEU A 40 -0.12 13.84 2.51
CA LEU A 40 -0.05 13.68 3.98
C LEU A 40 0.72 12.41 4.35
N LEU A 41 0.47 11.31 3.64
CA LEU A 41 1.15 10.04 3.85
C LEU A 41 2.66 10.16 3.62
N ILE A 42 3.05 10.66 2.44
CA ILE A 42 4.46 10.78 2.06
C ILE A 42 5.21 11.72 3.00
N LEU A 43 4.64 12.90 3.27
CA LEU A 43 5.29 13.90 4.12
C LEU A 43 5.42 13.41 5.57
N SER A 44 4.40 12.78 6.12
CA SER A 44 4.44 12.29 7.51
C SER A 44 5.38 11.11 7.69
N LEU A 45 5.42 10.15 6.75
CA LEU A 45 6.36 9.04 6.79
C LEU A 45 7.79 9.50 6.55
N TRP A 46 8.00 10.43 5.59
CA TRP A 46 9.31 11.02 5.36
C TRP A 46 9.81 11.75 6.61
N ALA A 47 8.94 12.52 7.28
CA ALA A 47 9.29 13.19 8.53
C ALA A 47 9.66 12.19 9.64
N LEU A 48 8.87 11.09 9.80
CA LEU A 48 9.17 10.02 10.75
C LEU A 48 10.53 9.38 10.47
N VAL A 49 10.81 9.04 9.21
CA VAL A 49 12.08 8.44 8.80
C VAL A 49 13.23 9.42 9.00
N LYS A 50 13.09 10.67 8.54
CA LYS A 50 14.16 11.68 8.63
C LYS A 50 14.52 12.06 10.06
N LEU A 51 13.55 12.11 10.96
CA LEU A 51 13.79 12.33 12.39
C LEU A 51 14.62 11.19 13.01
N ASN A 52 14.57 9.98 12.44
CA ASN A 52 15.33 8.80 12.89
C ASN A 52 16.76 8.75 12.29
N VAL A 53 17.00 9.29 11.09
CA VAL A 53 18.29 9.24 10.35
C VAL A 53 19.47 9.83 11.14
N LYS A 54 19.23 10.68 12.14
CA LYS A 54 20.26 11.12 13.08
C LYS A 54 20.89 10.00 13.92
N SER A 55 20.36 8.77 13.85
CA SER A 55 20.85 7.58 14.56
C SER A 55 21.73 6.62 13.73
N GLY A 56 22.10 6.97 12.50
CA GLY A 56 23.06 6.20 11.69
C GLY A 56 22.56 4.86 11.15
N GLN A 57 21.26 4.64 11.05
CA GLN A 57 20.67 3.40 10.53
C GLN A 57 20.26 3.51 9.06
N ALA A 58 20.49 2.48 8.38
CA ALA A 58 20.62 1.98 7.04
C ALA A 58 19.54 2.31 5.97
N PRO A 59 19.86 2.10 4.68
CA PRO A 59 19.11 2.51 3.48
C PRO A 59 17.81 1.73 3.20
N GLY A 60 17.21 1.05 4.18
CA GLY A 60 15.93 0.35 4.04
C GLY A 60 14.67 1.21 4.20
N ASP A 61 14.82 2.47 4.53
CA ASP A 61 13.72 3.33 5.03
C ASP A 61 12.69 3.69 3.94
N TRP A 62 13.09 3.77 2.68
CA TRP A 62 12.20 4.07 1.55
C TRP A 62 11.14 3.00 1.29
N PHE A 63 11.43 1.75 1.61
CA PHE A 63 10.47 0.66 1.44
C PHE A 63 9.23 0.83 2.32
N TYR A 64 9.39 1.39 3.52
CA TYR A 64 8.25 1.66 4.40
C TYR A 64 7.31 2.71 3.83
N ILE A 65 7.86 3.77 3.24
CA ILE A 65 7.06 4.81 2.58
C ILE A 65 6.33 4.22 1.39
N PHE A 66 7.05 3.50 0.55
CA PHE A 66 6.50 2.92 -0.67
C PHE A 66 5.34 1.94 -0.38
N GLN A 67 5.49 1.06 0.61
CA GLN A 67 4.45 0.11 1.00
C GLN A 67 3.15 0.80 1.44
N ALA A 68 3.26 1.84 2.24
CA ALA A 68 2.10 2.60 2.69
C ALA A 68 1.45 3.38 1.52
N VAL A 69 2.25 3.92 0.60
CA VAL A 69 1.76 4.58 -0.62
C VAL A 69 0.98 3.60 -1.48
N MET A 70 1.51 2.38 -1.68
CA MET A 70 0.81 1.34 -2.45
C MET A 70 -0.51 0.93 -1.82
N LEU A 71 -0.58 0.84 -0.49
CA LEU A 71 -1.82 0.53 0.22
C LEU A 71 -2.88 1.60 -0.02
N VAL A 72 -2.53 2.89 0.15
CA VAL A 72 -3.48 3.99 -0.03
C VAL A 72 -3.85 4.18 -1.50
N ALA A 73 -2.89 4.08 -2.41
CA ALA A 73 -3.15 4.15 -3.85
C ALA A 73 -4.07 3.02 -4.33
N GLY A 74 -3.82 1.80 -3.86
CA GLY A 74 -4.67 0.65 -4.17
C GLY A 74 -6.09 0.83 -3.65
N PHE A 75 -6.23 1.32 -2.41
CA PHE A 75 -7.54 1.66 -1.86
C PHE A 75 -8.27 2.69 -2.71
N LEU A 76 -7.61 3.79 -3.05
CA LEU A 76 -8.21 4.85 -3.86
C LEU A 76 -8.64 4.33 -5.23
N LEU A 77 -7.81 3.49 -5.86
CA LEU A 77 -8.13 2.89 -7.14
C LEU A 77 -9.34 1.95 -7.06
N LEU A 78 -9.33 1.04 -6.09
CA LEU A 78 -10.44 0.11 -5.87
C LEU A 78 -11.73 0.86 -5.53
N PHE A 79 -11.61 1.93 -4.73
CA PHE A 79 -12.75 2.71 -4.28
C PHE A 79 -13.54 3.37 -5.43
N VAL A 80 -12.89 3.68 -6.54
CA VAL A 80 -13.56 4.24 -7.75
C VAL A 80 -14.61 3.28 -8.29
N PHE A 81 -14.33 1.98 -8.23
CA PHE A 81 -15.18 0.94 -8.82
C PHE A 81 -16.18 0.32 -7.84
N LEU A 82 -15.97 0.49 -6.54
CA LEU A 82 -16.92 -0.01 -5.54
C LEU A 82 -18.21 0.81 -5.56
N GLU A 83 -19.35 0.15 -5.77
CA GLU A 83 -20.68 0.78 -5.74
C GLU A 83 -21.29 0.74 -4.34
N ASN A 84 -21.17 -0.42 -3.66
CA ASN A 84 -21.82 -0.64 -2.37
C ASN A 84 -21.14 0.16 -1.24
N ILE A 85 -21.93 1.03 -0.60
CA ILE A 85 -21.47 1.92 0.48
C ILE A 85 -20.94 1.15 1.69
N TRP A 86 -21.53 0.02 2.03
CA TRP A 86 -21.10 -0.79 3.18
C TRP A 86 -19.72 -1.39 2.97
N PHE A 87 -19.43 -1.85 1.74
CA PHE A 87 -18.07 -2.30 1.38
C PHE A 87 -17.07 -1.15 1.42
N LYS A 88 -17.47 0.05 0.98
CA LYS A 88 -16.62 1.25 1.07
C LYS A 88 -16.27 1.56 2.52
N ILE A 89 -17.25 1.56 3.42
CA ILE A 89 -17.06 1.84 4.85
C ILE A 89 -16.18 0.75 5.48
N ALA A 90 -16.48 -0.53 5.24
CA ALA A 90 -15.70 -1.64 5.79
C ALA A 90 -14.23 -1.58 5.35
N LEU A 91 -13.98 -1.35 4.07
CA LEU A 91 -12.64 -1.23 3.52
C LEU A 91 -11.90 0.00 4.07
N TRP A 92 -12.58 1.13 4.18
CA TRP A 92 -12.03 2.34 4.80
C TRP A 92 -11.62 2.11 6.26
N LEU A 93 -12.47 1.47 7.06
CA LEU A 93 -12.14 1.13 8.45
C LEU A 93 -10.94 0.19 8.54
N LEU A 94 -10.90 -0.84 7.70
CA LEU A 94 -9.81 -1.80 7.67
C LEU A 94 -8.47 -1.12 7.35
N ILE A 95 -8.43 -0.29 6.30
CA ILE A 95 -7.20 0.40 5.89
C ILE A 95 -6.77 1.44 6.91
N SER A 96 -7.73 2.15 7.51
CA SER A 96 -7.44 3.11 8.58
C SER A 96 -6.81 2.41 9.80
N ALA A 97 -7.34 1.26 10.19
CA ALA A 97 -6.75 0.44 11.26
C ALA A 97 -5.35 -0.04 10.90
N VAL A 98 -5.15 -0.56 9.68
CA VAL A 98 -3.83 -1.03 9.21
C VAL A 98 -2.82 0.11 9.19
N LEU A 99 -3.18 1.29 8.68
CA LEU A 99 -2.32 2.47 8.70
C LEU A 99 -1.96 2.88 10.14
N PHE A 100 -2.93 2.88 11.04
CA PHE A 100 -2.70 3.23 12.44
C PHE A 100 -1.70 2.25 13.10
N PHE A 101 -1.88 0.94 12.92
CA PHE A 101 -0.94 -0.06 13.44
C PHE A 101 0.43 0.04 12.77
N TYR A 102 0.46 0.33 11.48
CA TYR A 102 1.69 0.51 10.71
C TYR A 102 2.53 1.68 11.24
N TYR A 103 1.93 2.85 11.41
CA TYR A 103 2.61 4.03 11.97
C TYR A 103 3.08 3.81 13.42
N ASN A 104 2.25 3.19 14.25
CA ASN A 104 2.66 2.82 15.61
C ASN A 104 3.80 1.80 15.62
N GLY A 105 3.79 0.84 14.70
CA GLY A 105 4.87 -0.13 14.52
C GLY A 105 6.18 0.57 14.17
N LEU A 106 6.18 1.46 13.18
CA LEU A 106 7.34 2.27 12.80
C LEU A 106 7.87 3.10 13.96
N PHE A 107 6.98 3.76 14.71
CA PHE A 107 7.37 4.52 15.89
C PHE A 107 8.07 3.63 16.93
N LYS A 108 7.52 2.46 17.24
CA LYS A 108 8.09 1.52 18.21
C LYS A 108 9.45 0.99 17.78
N ILE A 109 9.67 0.73 16.49
CA ILE A 109 10.96 0.28 15.96
C ILE A 109 11.98 1.39 16.01
N PHE A 110 11.65 2.56 15.47
CA PHE A 110 12.62 3.63 15.28
C PHE A 110 12.98 4.35 16.57
N TYR A 111 12.03 4.52 17.49
CA TYR A 111 12.22 5.41 18.64
C TYR A 111 12.22 4.69 20.00
N VAL A 112 11.47 3.59 20.14
CA VAL A 112 11.33 2.90 21.46
C VAL A 112 12.15 1.62 21.50
N ARG A 113 12.55 1.07 20.34
CA ARG A 113 13.30 -0.19 20.20
C ARG A 113 12.65 -1.39 20.92
N GLN A 114 11.33 -1.34 21.15
CA GLN A 114 10.56 -2.35 21.87
C GLN A 114 9.92 -3.40 20.97
N LEU A 115 9.87 -3.15 19.67
CA LEU A 115 9.28 -4.10 18.72
C LEU A 115 10.40 -4.95 18.09
N THR A 116 10.23 -6.26 18.18
CA THR A 116 11.09 -7.18 17.42
C THR A 116 10.79 -7.06 15.93
N GLU A 117 11.80 -7.22 15.09
CA GLU A 117 11.65 -7.21 13.62
C GLU A 117 10.55 -8.20 13.15
N GLU A 118 10.39 -9.31 13.86
CA GLU A 118 9.39 -10.33 13.59
C GLU A 118 7.94 -9.82 13.72
N LYS A 119 7.63 -9.07 14.77
CA LYS A 119 6.30 -8.47 14.96
C LYS A 119 6.00 -7.42 13.89
N MET A 120 7.01 -6.66 13.49
CA MET A 120 6.84 -5.71 12.39
C MET A 120 6.64 -6.41 11.05
N LEU A 121 7.26 -7.55 10.84
CA LEU A 121 7.06 -8.35 9.63
C LEU A 121 5.58 -8.69 9.44
N ASN A 122 4.85 -9.05 10.49
CA ASN A 122 3.42 -9.35 10.41
C ASN A 122 2.59 -8.13 9.97
N TYR A 123 2.87 -6.92 10.48
CA TYR A 123 2.19 -5.70 10.01
C TYR A 123 2.54 -5.37 8.56
N ARG A 124 3.78 -5.60 8.15
CA ARG A 124 4.22 -5.43 6.77
C ARG A 124 3.52 -6.40 5.83
N LEU A 125 3.46 -7.68 6.18
CA LEU A 125 2.79 -8.70 5.39
C LEU A 125 1.29 -8.42 5.25
N LEU A 126 0.61 -8.03 6.32
CA LEU A 126 -0.80 -7.66 6.27
C LEU A 126 -1.03 -6.43 5.37
N SER A 127 -0.23 -5.39 5.56
CA SER A 127 -0.31 -4.18 4.74
C SER A 127 -0.03 -4.49 3.27
N ALA A 128 0.94 -5.36 3.00
CA ALA A 128 1.31 -5.76 1.66
C ALA A 128 0.20 -6.63 1.01
N ALA A 129 -0.38 -7.59 1.74
CA ALA A 129 -1.49 -8.40 1.24
C ALA A 129 -2.71 -7.54 0.86
N LEU A 130 -3.06 -6.58 1.71
CA LEU A 130 -4.14 -5.62 1.41
C LEU A 130 -3.79 -4.71 0.23
N SER A 131 -2.53 -4.29 0.11
CA SER A 131 -2.09 -3.48 -1.04
C SER A 131 -2.24 -4.24 -2.35
N VAL A 132 -1.81 -5.51 -2.39
CA VAL A 132 -1.95 -6.36 -3.58
C VAL A 132 -3.42 -6.58 -3.91
N PHE A 133 -4.23 -6.94 -2.93
CA PHE A 133 -5.67 -7.11 -3.14
C PHE A 133 -6.34 -5.84 -3.69
N CYS A 134 -6.11 -4.69 -3.07
CA CYS A 134 -6.73 -3.44 -3.49
C CYS A 134 -6.24 -2.99 -4.86
N LEU A 135 -4.93 -3.08 -5.13
CA LEU A 135 -4.36 -2.70 -6.42
C LEU A 135 -4.82 -3.64 -7.54
N SER A 136 -4.73 -4.95 -7.34
CA SER A 136 -5.14 -5.91 -8.37
C SER A 136 -6.62 -5.79 -8.68
N SER A 137 -7.48 -5.73 -7.66
CA SER A 137 -8.92 -5.51 -7.85
C SER A 137 -9.22 -4.20 -8.57
N GLY A 138 -8.52 -3.12 -8.24
CA GLY A 138 -8.65 -1.82 -8.91
C GLY A 138 -8.16 -1.86 -10.36
N LEU A 139 -7.06 -2.56 -10.64
CA LEU A 139 -6.53 -2.73 -12.01
C LEU A 139 -7.48 -3.59 -12.87
N PHE A 140 -8.09 -4.65 -12.31
CA PHE A 140 -9.14 -5.39 -13.00
C PHE A 140 -10.37 -4.50 -13.25
N GLY A 141 -10.74 -3.64 -12.29
CA GLY A 141 -11.79 -2.64 -12.48
C GLY A 141 -11.49 -1.68 -13.63
N LEU A 142 -10.26 -1.18 -13.74
CA LEU A 142 -9.83 -0.35 -14.89
C LEU A 142 -9.99 -1.10 -16.23
N LYS A 143 -9.60 -2.37 -16.27
CA LYS A 143 -9.79 -3.17 -17.48
C LYS A 143 -11.25 -3.40 -17.81
N ASP A 144 -12.05 -3.83 -16.83
CA ASP A 144 -13.42 -4.30 -17.06
C ASP A 144 -14.40 -3.13 -17.28
N PHE A 145 -14.24 -1.99 -16.61
CA PHE A 145 -15.15 -0.84 -16.71
C PHE A 145 -14.67 0.28 -17.66
N VAL A 146 -13.36 0.50 -17.73
CA VAL A 146 -12.79 1.58 -18.56
C VAL A 146 -12.28 1.06 -19.89
N GLY A 147 -12.14 -0.25 -20.05
CA GLY A 147 -11.62 -0.87 -21.27
C GLY A 147 -10.12 -0.62 -21.48
N PHE A 148 -9.38 -0.38 -20.38
CA PHE A 148 -7.94 -0.17 -20.46
C PHE A 148 -7.25 -1.38 -21.07
N ASN A 149 -6.36 -1.13 -22.04
CA ASN A 149 -5.57 -2.19 -22.65
C ASN A 149 -4.67 -2.84 -21.58
N ILE A 150 -4.69 -4.17 -21.54
CA ILE A 150 -3.92 -4.95 -20.56
C ILE A 150 -2.41 -4.64 -20.65
N TRP A 151 -1.89 -4.33 -21.83
CA TRP A 151 -0.49 -3.96 -22.02
C TRP A 151 -0.09 -2.65 -21.31
N LEU A 152 -1.04 -1.75 -21.07
CA LEU A 152 -0.82 -0.54 -20.27
C LEU A 152 -0.87 -0.83 -18.77
N ILE A 153 -1.60 -1.88 -18.36
CA ILE A 153 -1.71 -2.32 -16.97
C ILE A 153 -0.51 -3.20 -16.56
N ALA A 154 0.05 -3.97 -17.49
CA ALA A 154 1.14 -4.90 -17.25
C ALA A 154 2.35 -4.30 -16.51
N PRO A 155 2.85 -3.09 -16.82
CA PRO A 155 3.92 -2.45 -16.06
C PRO A 155 3.55 -2.17 -14.59
N ALA A 156 2.30 -1.80 -14.32
CA ALA A 156 1.83 -1.55 -12.94
C ALA A 156 1.77 -2.86 -12.15
N VAL A 157 1.29 -3.94 -12.75
CA VAL A 157 1.28 -5.28 -12.16
C VAL A 157 2.71 -5.76 -11.90
N TRP A 158 3.59 -5.59 -12.88
CA TRP A 158 5.00 -5.95 -12.75
C TRP A 158 5.68 -5.22 -11.59
N LEU A 159 5.51 -3.91 -11.51
CA LEU A 159 6.03 -3.11 -10.40
C LEU A 159 5.45 -3.56 -9.06
N MET A 160 4.15 -3.81 -8.98
CA MET A 160 3.48 -4.26 -7.77
C MET A 160 4.11 -5.55 -7.24
N ILE A 161 4.30 -6.55 -8.09
CA ILE A 161 4.86 -7.85 -7.70
C ILE A 161 6.35 -7.72 -7.39
N PHE A 162 7.10 -6.98 -8.21
CA PHE A 162 8.51 -6.72 -7.96
C PHE A 162 8.74 -6.09 -6.57
N PHE A 163 7.94 -5.11 -6.20
CA PHE A 163 8.04 -4.49 -4.89
C PHE A 163 7.53 -5.38 -3.76
N TRP A 164 6.51 -6.21 -4.02
CA TRP A 164 6.08 -7.22 -3.07
C TRP A 164 7.22 -8.18 -2.72
N ASP A 165 7.86 -8.70 -3.73
CA ASP A 165 8.96 -9.64 -3.58
C ASP A 165 10.16 -8.97 -2.88
N ALA A 166 10.48 -7.72 -3.27
CA ALA A 166 11.50 -6.91 -2.59
C ALA A 166 11.21 -6.66 -1.10
N LEU A 167 9.94 -6.61 -0.68
CA LEU A 167 9.55 -6.51 0.73
C LEU A 167 9.72 -7.82 1.50
N ALA A 168 9.57 -8.96 0.84
CA ALA A 168 9.69 -10.28 1.46
C ALA A 168 11.15 -10.62 1.79
N TRP A 169 12.12 -10.11 1.04
CA TRP A 169 13.53 -10.42 1.20
C TRP A 169 14.23 -9.46 2.16
N LYS A 170 14.93 -10.01 3.16
CA LYS A 170 15.64 -9.22 4.18
C LYS A 170 16.90 -8.50 3.69
N LYS A 171 17.48 -8.88 2.53
CA LYS A 171 18.73 -8.34 2.01
C LYS A 171 18.65 -8.12 0.49
N PRO A 172 18.22 -6.96 0.02
CA PRO A 172 18.09 -6.68 -1.43
C PRO A 172 19.43 -6.50 -2.18
N ALA A 173 20.58 -6.64 -1.49
CA ALA A 173 21.89 -6.35 -2.08
C ALA A 173 22.50 -7.46 -2.96
N GLN A 174 21.85 -8.61 -3.13
CA GLN A 174 22.36 -9.67 -4.00
C GLN A 174 21.83 -9.49 -5.42
N LYS A 175 22.74 -9.46 -6.42
CA LYS A 175 22.38 -9.36 -7.86
C LYS A 175 21.37 -10.43 -8.29
N LEU A 176 21.47 -11.64 -7.76
CA LEU A 176 20.53 -12.75 -7.98
C LEU A 176 19.10 -12.41 -7.53
N PHE A 177 18.94 -11.64 -6.46
CA PHE A 177 17.63 -11.21 -5.97
C PHE A 177 16.85 -10.42 -7.03
N LEU A 178 17.48 -9.43 -7.67
CA LEU A 178 16.82 -8.61 -8.71
C LEU A 178 16.34 -9.47 -9.89
N VAL A 179 17.13 -10.48 -10.28
CA VAL A 179 16.77 -11.40 -11.36
C VAL A 179 15.56 -12.26 -10.98
N TYR A 180 15.57 -12.83 -9.78
CA TYR A 180 14.45 -13.65 -9.32
C TYR A 180 13.16 -12.82 -9.14
N SER A 181 13.26 -11.64 -8.56
CA SER A 181 12.10 -10.75 -8.39
C SER A 181 11.55 -10.28 -9.75
N ALA A 182 12.42 -10.00 -10.73
CA ALA A 182 11.98 -9.65 -12.06
C ALA A 182 11.29 -10.82 -12.77
N ALA A 183 11.82 -12.05 -12.63
CA ALA A 183 11.21 -13.25 -13.18
C ALA A 183 9.86 -13.56 -12.53
N ALA A 184 9.76 -13.47 -11.19
CA ALA A 184 8.52 -13.65 -10.46
C ALA A 184 7.47 -12.62 -10.89
N ALA A 185 7.89 -11.36 -11.10
CA ALA A 185 7.01 -10.31 -11.58
C ALA A 185 6.49 -10.57 -13.00
N LEU A 186 7.29 -11.13 -13.89
CA LEU A 186 6.86 -11.54 -15.24
C LEU A 186 5.82 -12.66 -15.18
N ILE A 187 6.07 -13.70 -14.38
CA ILE A 187 5.10 -14.79 -14.16
C ILE A 187 3.78 -14.23 -13.59
N GLY A 188 3.86 -13.28 -12.68
CA GLY A 188 2.69 -12.63 -12.12
C GLY A 188 1.90 -11.83 -13.16
N VAL A 189 2.57 -11.15 -14.11
CA VAL A 189 1.89 -10.46 -15.22
C VAL A 189 1.14 -11.46 -16.10
N GLU A 190 1.75 -12.61 -16.42
CA GLU A 190 1.09 -13.67 -17.19
C GLU A 190 -0.13 -14.22 -16.44
N PHE A 191 0.01 -14.44 -15.12
CA PHE A 191 -1.09 -14.90 -14.28
C PHE A 191 -2.23 -13.87 -14.21
N PHE A 192 -1.89 -12.59 -14.05
CA PHE A 192 -2.86 -11.49 -14.12
C PHE A 192 -3.61 -11.48 -15.47
N TRP A 193 -2.86 -11.66 -16.57
CA TRP A 193 -3.44 -11.72 -17.89
C TRP A 193 -4.43 -12.90 -18.03
N ALA A 194 -4.06 -14.09 -17.57
CA ALA A 194 -4.91 -15.27 -17.59
C ALA A 194 -6.21 -15.07 -16.80
N ILE A 195 -6.11 -14.56 -15.55
CA ILE A 195 -7.26 -14.27 -14.70
C ILE A 195 -8.16 -13.19 -15.33
N SER A 196 -7.57 -12.22 -16.03
CA SER A 196 -8.33 -11.14 -16.66
C SER A 196 -9.36 -11.62 -17.69
N GLY A 197 -9.13 -12.78 -18.32
CA GLY A 197 -10.04 -13.42 -19.25
C GLY A 197 -11.22 -14.16 -18.61
N LEU A 198 -11.20 -14.39 -17.29
CA LEU A 198 -12.26 -15.10 -16.61
C LEU A 198 -13.53 -14.24 -16.48
N PRO A 199 -14.73 -14.83 -16.62
CA PRO A 199 -16.01 -14.11 -16.47
C PRO A 199 -16.36 -13.91 -14.98
N LEU A 200 -15.47 -13.33 -14.22
CA LEU A 200 -15.62 -13.06 -12.79
C LEU A 200 -15.68 -11.57 -12.53
N VAL A 201 -16.33 -11.18 -11.44
CA VAL A 201 -16.35 -9.80 -10.98
C VAL A 201 -14.93 -9.37 -10.57
N TYR A 202 -14.54 -8.16 -10.89
CA TYR A 202 -13.17 -7.64 -10.72
C TYR A 202 -12.58 -7.83 -9.33
N TYR A 203 -13.36 -7.69 -8.25
CA TYR A 203 -12.87 -7.90 -6.89
C TYR A 203 -12.59 -9.37 -6.58
N LEU A 204 -13.34 -10.32 -7.18
CA LEU A 204 -13.02 -11.75 -7.08
C LEU A 204 -11.75 -12.08 -7.84
N LYS A 205 -11.53 -11.47 -9.02
CA LYS A 205 -10.27 -11.60 -9.76
C LYS A 205 -9.09 -11.13 -8.91
N GLY A 206 -9.26 -10.01 -8.21
CA GLY A 206 -8.22 -9.49 -7.32
C GLY A 206 -7.96 -10.36 -6.08
N LEU A 207 -8.94 -11.12 -5.63
CA LEU A 207 -8.77 -12.08 -4.53
C LEU A 207 -8.03 -13.35 -4.95
N ILE A 208 -8.23 -13.78 -6.20
CA ILE A 208 -7.57 -14.95 -6.77
C ILE A 208 -6.12 -14.64 -7.12
N PHE A 209 -5.85 -13.38 -7.57
CA PHE A 209 -4.52 -12.89 -7.89
C PHE A 209 -3.65 -12.69 -6.65
#